data_b79cd55301df36e27b92b78ef281f9c3
#
_entry.id   b79cd55301df36e27b92b78ef281f9c3
#
_cell.length_a   1.000
_cell.length_b   1.000
_cell.length_c   1.000
_cell.angle_alpha   90.00
_cell.angle_beta   90.00
_cell.angle_gamma   90.00
#
_symmetry.space_group_name_H-M   'P 1'
#
loop_
_entity.id
_entity.type
_entity.pdbx_description
1 polymer ?
#
loop_
_entity_poly.entity_id
_entity_poly.type
_entity_poly.pdbx_seq_one_letter_code
_entity_poly.pdbx_strand_id
1 'polypeptide(L)'
;MAEAFEGWEVALAAQPRDGGYGFDLERALSAVVALRAHVPSDAFTADTLGTERLGNAVLIREDGVLLTIGYLITEAERVTLTTRDGREVAGHVLGYDQVTGFGLVQALEPLNIPVLPMGTSKTLSLGDDIVVAGAGGRSHSVAAHVAARQPFAGYWEYVLDEAIFTAPAHPHWSGAAMIGPHGELLGIGSLQLEHEVPGGRAAPINMMVPIELLVPIFDDLVCGQPKDRRPWLGVFAQEVEGRVLAVGFAGAGPAKRAGMREGDAILAVDGRKVEDLAGFYRRVWALGEPGVNVPLRLDREGDVFEVNITSGDRRRFLKKPRYH
;
A
#
# COMPACT_ATOMS: atom_id res chain seq x y z
N MET A 1 2.15 -19.98 -16.87
CA MET A 1 2.48 -19.52 -15.51
C MET A 1 3.10 -18.13 -15.61
N ALA A 2 2.77 -17.24 -14.70
CA ALA A 2 3.35 -15.90 -14.75
C ALA A 2 4.82 -16.00 -14.36
N GLU A 3 5.74 -15.75 -15.29
CA GLU A 3 7.21 -15.83 -15.13
C GLU A 3 7.75 -15.13 -13.86
N ALA A 4 7.01 -14.16 -13.32
CA ALA A 4 7.41 -13.39 -12.15
C ALA A 4 7.37 -14.15 -10.81
N PHE A 5 6.72 -15.30 -10.77
CA PHE A 5 6.62 -16.15 -9.58
C PHE A 5 7.28 -17.52 -9.79
N GLU A 6 7.88 -17.75 -10.96
CA GLU A 6 8.63 -18.96 -11.23
C GLU A 6 10.05 -18.87 -10.66
N GLY A 7 10.51 -19.94 -10.04
CA GLY A 7 11.89 -20.12 -9.63
C GLY A 7 12.29 -19.54 -8.27
N TRP A 8 11.33 -19.06 -7.43
CA TRP A 8 11.61 -18.69 -6.06
C TRP A 8 10.67 -19.42 -5.09
N GLU A 9 11.16 -19.74 -3.93
CA GLU A 9 10.37 -20.28 -2.81
C GLU A 9 10.86 -19.67 -1.52
N VAL A 10 9.95 -19.52 -0.57
CA VAL A 10 10.30 -19.20 0.81
C VAL A 10 11.15 -20.35 1.39
N ALA A 11 12.21 -20.03 2.12
CA ALA A 11 13.02 -21.04 2.77
C ALA A 11 12.14 -21.99 3.62
N LEU A 12 12.34 -23.30 3.49
CA LEU A 12 11.49 -24.31 4.11
C LEU A 12 11.28 -24.10 5.62
N ALA A 13 12.29 -23.58 6.32
CA ALA A 13 12.22 -23.29 7.75
C ALA A 13 11.26 -22.13 8.09
N ALA A 14 10.96 -21.24 7.13
CA ALA A 14 10.07 -20.11 7.29
C ALA A 14 8.66 -20.36 6.71
N GLN A 15 8.45 -21.49 6.02
CA GLN A 15 7.13 -21.84 5.50
C GLN A 15 6.19 -22.28 6.62
N PRO A 16 4.87 -22.00 6.50
CA PRO A 16 3.88 -22.49 7.45
C PRO A 16 3.79 -24.02 7.42
N ARG A 17 3.73 -24.67 8.60
CA ARG A 17 3.76 -26.13 8.76
C ARG A 17 2.36 -26.71 8.81
N ASP A 18 2.22 -27.96 8.32
CA ASP A 18 0.99 -28.74 8.46
C ASP A 18 0.66 -28.97 9.94
N GLY A 19 -0.64 -28.90 10.27
CA GLY A 19 -1.15 -29.17 11.62
C GLY A 19 -0.85 -28.10 12.66
N GLY A 20 -0.19 -27.00 12.27
CA GLY A 20 0.10 -25.88 13.17
C GLY A 20 -1.04 -24.87 13.31
N TYR A 21 -2.12 -25.04 12.57
CA TYR A 21 -3.21 -24.07 12.48
C TYR A 21 -4.56 -24.72 12.80
N GLY A 22 -5.44 -23.97 13.47
CA GLY A 22 -6.81 -24.41 13.80
C GLY A 22 -7.80 -24.33 12.62
N PHE A 23 -7.30 -24.06 11.40
CA PHE A 23 -8.11 -23.91 10.19
C PHE A 23 -7.46 -24.64 9.00
N ASP A 24 -8.19 -24.77 7.90
CA ASP A 24 -7.68 -25.34 6.64
C ASP A 24 -6.74 -24.35 5.95
N LEU A 25 -5.45 -24.51 6.21
CA LEU A 25 -4.40 -23.65 5.67
C LEU A 25 -4.38 -23.66 4.13
N GLU A 26 -4.45 -24.85 3.50
CA GLU A 26 -4.38 -24.97 2.03
C GLU A 26 -5.57 -24.27 1.37
N ARG A 27 -6.75 -24.38 1.96
CA ARG A 27 -7.94 -23.64 1.52
C ARG A 27 -7.73 -22.13 1.62
N ALA A 28 -7.21 -21.62 2.75
CA ALA A 28 -6.96 -20.20 2.94
C ALA A 28 -5.92 -19.67 1.94
N LEU A 29 -4.81 -20.39 1.75
CA LEU A 29 -3.75 -20.03 0.82
C LEU A 29 -4.22 -20.02 -0.65
N SER A 30 -5.17 -20.88 -1.01
CA SER A 30 -5.70 -20.92 -2.38
C SER A 30 -6.56 -19.72 -2.77
N ALA A 31 -6.97 -18.90 -1.80
CA ALA A 31 -7.68 -17.63 -2.04
C ALA A 31 -6.76 -16.51 -2.58
N VAL A 32 -5.44 -16.69 -2.52
CA VAL A 32 -4.45 -15.72 -2.98
C VAL A 32 -4.02 -16.05 -4.39
N VAL A 33 -4.13 -15.06 -5.28
CA VAL A 33 -3.75 -15.15 -6.69
C VAL A 33 -2.63 -14.19 -7.03
N ALA A 34 -1.84 -14.52 -8.05
CA ALA A 34 -0.89 -13.57 -8.61
C ALA A 34 -1.64 -12.48 -9.39
N LEU A 35 -1.17 -11.25 -9.25
CA LEU A 35 -1.67 -10.09 -9.98
C LEU A 35 -0.55 -9.50 -10.81
N ARG A 36 -0.80 -9.35 -12.13
CA ARG A 36 0.04 -8.58 -13.03
C ARG A 36 -0.78 -7.43 -13.58
N ALA A 37 -0.25 -6.21 -13.48
CA ALA A 37 -0.87 -5.02 -14.06
C ALA A 37 0.06 -4.37 -15.07
N HIS A 38 -0.49 -3.99 -16.22
CA HIS A 38 0.19 -3.20 -17.24
C HIS A 38 -0.31 -1.76 -17.19
N VAL A 39 0.63 -0.82 -17.08
CA VAL A 39 0.39 0.64 -16.97
C VAL A 39 1.05 1.32 -18.17
N PRO A 40 0.39 2.27 -18.85
CA PRO A 40 0.99 3.00 -19.95
C PRO A 40 2.28 3.72 -19.56
N SER A 41 3.25 3.77 -20.46
CA SER A 41 4.54 4.44 -20.20
C SER A 41 4.43 5.95 -19.98
N ASP A 42 3.35 6.57 -20.44
CA ASP A 42 3.03 7.99 -20.26
C ASP A 42 2.05 8.22 -19.08
N ALA A 43 1.80 7.21 -18.25
CA ALA A 43 1.02 7.36 -17.01
C ALA A 43 1.81 8.13 -15.96
N PHE A 44 1.13 8.91 -15.14
CA PHE A 44 1.74 9.75 -14.11
C PHE A 44 2.59 8.94 -13.10
N THR A 45 2.19 7.71 -12.79
CA THR A 45 2.90 6.84 -11.84
C THR A 45 3.92 5.92 -12.50
N ALA A 46 4.07 5.94 -13.84
CA ALA A 46 4.95 5.02 -14.56
C ALA A 46 6.43 5.23 -14.22
N ASP A 47 6.88 6.49 -14.11
CA ASP A 47 8.28 6.83 -13.77
C ASP A 47 8.69 6.34 -12.38
N THR A 48 7.74 6.30 -11.43
CA THR A 48 8.02 5.94 -10.03
C THR A 48 7.78 4.45 -9.73
N LEU A 49 6.73 3.86 -10.33
CA LEU A 49 6.27 2.52 -10.00
C LEU A 49 6.49 1.50 -11.14
N GLY A 50 6.98 1.96 -12.29
CA GLY A 50 7.13 1.13 -13.48
C GLY A 50 5.82 0.90 -14.24
N THR A 51 5.96 0.29 -15.42
CA THR A 51 4.84 -0.03 -16.32
C THR A 51 4.32 -1.45 -16.18
N GLU A 52 5.15 -2.38 -15.71
CA GLU A 52 4.77 -3.74 -15.34
C GLU A 52 4.82 -3.85 -13.82
N ARG A 53 3.68 -4.14 -13.20
CA ARG A 53 3.56 -4.26 -11.74
C ARG A 53 3.09 -5.64 -11.37
N LEU A 54 3.81 -6.25 -10.46
CA LEU A 54 3.61 -7.62 -10.02
C LEU A 54 3.35 -7.66 -8.53
N GLY A 55 2.39 -8.48 -8.13
CA GLY A 55 2.04 -8.65 -6.74
C GLY A 55 0.97 -9.72 -6.56
N ASN A 56 0.22 -9.58 -5.49
CA ASN A 56 -0.81 -10.53 -5.11
C ASN A 56 -2.17 -9.83 -4.98
N ALA A 57 -3.23 -10.62 -5.07
CA ALA A 57 -4.59 -10.20 -4.75
C ALA A 57 -5.31 -11.35 -4.03
N VAL A 58 -6.27 -11.01 -3.20
CA VAL A 58 -7.00 -11.95 -2.35
C VAL A 58 -8.47 -11.94 -2.73
N LEU A 59 -9.06 -13.08 -3.05
CA LEU A 59 -10.49 -13.19 -3.29
C LEU A 59 -11.25 -13.01 -1.97
N ILE A 60 -12.04 -11.93 -1.87
CA ILE A 60 -12.79 -11.57 -0.65
C ILE A 60 -14.31 -11.70 -0.80
N ARG A 61 -14.81 -11.95 -2.03
CA ARG A 61 -16.25 -12.13 -2.32
C ARG A 61 -16.46 -13.17 -3.40
N GLU A 62 -17.56 -13.92 -3.29
CA GLU A 62 -17.93 -14.98 -4.23
C GLU A 62 -18.23 -14.48 -5.64
N ASP A 63 -18.63 -13.20 -5.78
CA ASP A 63 -18.87 -12.54 -7.07
C ASP A 63 -17.59 -12.11 -7.79
N GLY A 64 -16.41 -12.50 -7.28
CA GLY A 64 -15.12 -12.29 -7.94
C GLY A 64 -14.44 -10.97 -7.59
N VAL A 65 -14.80 -10.31 -6.49
CA VAL A 65 -14.06 -9.12 -6.01
C VAL A 65 -12.81 -9.53 -5.24
N LEU A 66 -11.67 -9.01 -5.68
CA LEU A 66 -10.37 -9.23 -5.03
C LEU A 66 -9.85 -7.94 -4.41
N LEU A 67 -9.22 -8.08 -3.25
CA LEU A 67 -8.51 -7.02 -2.56
C LEU A 67 -7.00 -7.11 -2.83
N THR A 68 -6.39 -5.98 -3.11
CA THR A 68 -4.95 -5.84 -3.30
C THR A 68 -4.46 -4.51 -2.73
N ILE A 69 -3.19 -4.16 -2.97
CA ILE A 69 -2.66 -2.83 -2.67
C ILE A 69 -2.76 -1.92 -3.90
N GLY A 70 -3.25 -0.70 -3.72
CA GLY A 70 -3.66 0.20 -4.78
C GLY A 70 -2.57 0.61 -5.76
N TYR A 71 -1.31 0.73 -5.31
CA TYR A 71 -0.23 1.11 -6.23
C TYR A 71 0.03 0.08 -7.34
N LEU A 72 -0.36 -1.18 -7.15
CA LEU A 72 -0.26 -2.19 -8.21
C LEU A 72 -1.19 -1.89 -9.38
N ILE A 73 -2.38 -1.35 -9.10
CA ILE A 73 -3.45 -1.18 -10.08
C ILE A 73 -3.73 0.28 -10.49
N THR A 74 -3.06 1.25 -9.84
CA THR A 74 -3.22 2.67 -10.19
C THR A 74 -2.80 2.90 -11.62
N GLU A 75 -3.69 3.48 -12.44
CA GLU A 75 -3.53 3.74 -13.89
C GLU A 75 -3.36 2.49 -14.76
N ALA A 76 -3.65 1.29 -14.24
CA ALA A 76 -3.55 0.06 -15.02
C ALA A 76 -4.60 0.02 -16.14
N GLU A 77 -4.16 -0.27 -17.37
CA GLU A 77 -5.03 -0.54 -18.52
C GLU A 77 -5.41 -2.02 -18.63
N ARG A 78 -4.56 -2.91 -18.11
CA ARG A 78 -4.78 -4.35 -18.10
C ARG A 78 -4.36 -4.93 -16.77
N VAL A 79 -5.21 -5.80 -16.24
CA VAL A 79 -4.91 -6.62 -15.06
C VAL A 79 -5.14 -8.08 -15.43
N THR A 80 -4.16 -8.93 -15.10
CA THR A 80 -4.25 -10.38 -15.21
C THR A 80 -4.12 -10.99 -13.83
N LEU A 81 -5.04 -11.88 -13.51
CA LEU A 81 -5.08 -12.65 -12.27
C LEU A 81 -4.73 -14.10 -12.59
N THR A 82 -3.74 -14.66 -11.90
CA THR A 82 -3.30 -16.04 -12.14
C THR A 82 -3.52 -16.86 -10.86
N THR A 83 -4.33 -17.90 -10.97
CA THR A 83 -4.60 -18.85 -9.88
C THR A 83 -3.42 -19.81 -9.70
N ARG A 84 -3.38 -20.52 -8.56
CA ARG A 84 -2.29 -21.46 -8.24
C ARG A 84 -2.10 -22.58 -9.28
N ASP A 85 -3.18 -23.01 -9.94
CA ASP A 85 -3.14 -24.01 -11.02
C ASP A 85 -2.68 -23.45 -12.37
N GLY A 86 -2.33 -22.16 -12.42
CA GLY A 86 -1.83 -21.47 -13.61
C GLY A 86 -2.92 -20.95 -14.54
N ARG A 87 -4.19 -20.96 -14.15
CA ARG A 87 -5.27 -20.37 -14.93
C ARG A 87 -5.19 -18.85 -14.85
N GLU A 88 -5.21 -18.21 -16.01
CA GLU A 88 -5.23 -16.76 -16.13
C GLU A 88 -6.66 -16.24 -16.38
N VAL A 89 -7.05 -15.20 -15.67
CA VAL A 89 -8.33 -14.51 -15.77
C VAL A 89 -8.07 -13.02 -15.86
N ALA A 90 -8.75 -12.34 -16.79
CA ALA A 90 -8.69 -10.89 -16.88
C ALA A 90 -9.38 -10.25 -15.66
N GLY A 91 -8.78 -9.17 -15.16
CA GLY A 91 -9.31 -8.36 -14.06
C GLY A 91 -9.69 -6.96 -14.53
N HIS A 92 -10.73 -6.39 -13.92
CA HIS A 92 -11.12 -5.00 -14.08
C HIS A 92 -10.88 -4.23 -12.79
N VAL A 93 -10.19 -3.09 -12.86
CA VAL A 93 -9.95 -2.22 -11.71
C VAL A 93 -11.26 -1.55 -11.32
N LEU A 94 -11.77 -1.85 -10.12
CA LEU A 94 -12.95 -1.17 -9.56
C LEU A 94 -12.59 0.20 -9.00
N GLY A 95 -11.54 0.27 -8.20
CA GLY A 95 -11.06 1.50 -7.61
C GLY A 95 -9.87 1.28 -6.69
N TYR A 96 -9.25 2.37 -6.28
CA TYR A 96 -8.26 2.35 -5.22
C TYR A 96 -8.44 3.58 -4.31
N ASP A 97 -8.06 3.44 -3.06
CA ASP A 97 -8.08 4.51 -2.08
C ASP A 97 -6.66 4.92 -1.70
N GLN A 98 -6.34 6.20 -1.90
CA GLN A 98 -5.01 6.75 -1.61
C GLN A 98 -4.72 6.82 -0.11
N VAL A 99 -5.76 6.93 0.71
CA VAL A 99 -5.64 7.13 2.16
C VAL A 99 -5.22 5.83 2.85
N THR A 100 -5.93 4.75 2.54
CA THR A 100 -5.63 3.42 3.11
C THR A 100 -4.57 2.67 2.31
N GLY A 101 -4.45 2.97 1.03
CA GLY A 101 -3.63 2.23 0.09
C GLY A 101 -4.33 1.01 -0.52
N PHE A 102 -5.57 0.68 -0.16
CA PHE A 102 -6.28 -0.46 -0.73
C PHE A 102 -6.70 -0.26 -2.18
N GLY A 103 -6.77 -1.36 -2.92
CA GLY A 103 -7.31 -1.42 -4.25
C GLY A 103 -8.20 -2.63 -4.47
N LEU A 104 -9.25 -2.48 -5.28
CA LEU A 104 -10.17 -3.55 -5.63
C LEU A 104 -10.11 -3.87 -7.12
N VAL A 105 -10.14 -5.17 -7.42
CA VAL A 105 -10.19 -5.71 -8.78
C VAL A 105 -11.38 -6.67 -8.88
N GLN A 106 -12.14 -6.57 -9.95
CA GLN A 106 -13.19 -7.52 -10.33
C GLN A 106 -12.60 -8.55 -11.30
N ALA A 107 -12.63 -9.83 -10.96
CA ALA A 107 -12.37 -10.90 -11.92
C ALA A 107 -13.50 -10.93 -12.96
N LEU A 108 -13.15 -10.98 -14.25
CA LEU A 108 -14.13 -10.98 -15.35
C LEU A 108 -14.69 -12.39 -15.65
N GLU A 109 -14.10 -13.42 -15.06
CA GLU A 109 -14.56 -14.80 -15.09
C GLU A 109 -14.49 -15.42 -13.69
N PRO A 110 -15.29 -16.44 -13.37
CA PRO A 110 -15.19 -17.13 -12.08
C PRO A 110 -13.80 -17.72 -11.87
N LEU A 111 -13.18 -17.44 -10.74
CA LEU A 111 -11.84 -17.97 -10.41
C LEU A 111 -11.87 -19.42 -9.95
N ASN A 112 -13.02 -19.90 -9.46
CA ASN A 112 -13.22 -21.25 -8.91
C ASN A 112 -12.27 -21.58 -7.75
N ILE A 113 -11.94 -20.59 -6.95
CA ILE A 113 -11.16 -20.69 -5.73
C ILE A 113 -12.00 -20.25 -4.53
N PRO A 114 -11.65 -20.63 -3.29
CA PRO A 114 -12.41 -20.19 -2.11
C PRO A 114 -12.21 -18.70 -1.84
N VAL A 115 -13.22 -18.12 -1.22
CA VAL A 115 -13.13 -16.77 -0.62
C VAL A 115 -12.36 -16.86 0.70
N LEU A 116 -11.48 -15.92 0.97
CA LEU A 116 -10.87 -15.71 2.28
C LEU A 116 -11.77 -14.77 3.09
N PRO A 117 -12.37 -15.23 4.20
CA PRO A 117 -13.24 -14.39 5.01
C PRO A 117 -12.45 -13.25 5.65
N MET A 118 -13.01 -12.05 5.67
CA MET A 118 -12.42 -10.91 6.37
C MET A 118 -12.68 -11.02 7.87
N GLY A 119 -11.62 -10.79 8.66
CA GLY A 119 -11.66 -10.76 10.12
C GLY A 119 -11.47 -9.36 10.69
N THR A 120 -10.85 -9.29 11.85
CA THR A 120 -10.44 -8.04 12.51
C THR A 120 -9.04 -8.15 13.07
N SER A 121 -8.16 -7.25 12.70
CA SER A 121 -6.79 -7.21 13.21
C SER A 121 -6.69 -6.56 14.59
N LYS A 122 -7.78 -5.97 15.09
CA LYS A 122 -7.82 -5.29 16.40
C LYS A 122 -7.53 -6.20 17.59
N THR A 123 -7.78 -7.50 17.43
CA THR A 123 -7.52 -8.51 18.47
C THR A 123 -6.08 -9.00 18.49
N LEU A 124 -5.27 -8.70 17.45
CA LEU A 124 -3.88 -9.12 17.39
C LEU A 124 -3.02 -8.38 18.41
N SER A 125 -2.19 -9.14 19.08
CA SER A 125 -1.15 -8.67 19.99
C SER A 125 0.24 -8.84 19.40
N LEU A 126 1.23 -8.17 19.99
CA LEU A 126 2.64 -8.38 19.61
C LEU A 126 3.05 -9.83 19.92
N GLY A 127 3.70 -10.45 18.95
CA GLY A 127 4.13 -11.85 19.03
C GLY A 127 3.10 -12.87 18.56
N ASP A 128 1.86 -12.45 18.25
CA ASP A 128 0.85 -13.38 17.71
C ASP A 128 1.28 -13.95 16.37
N ASP A 129 1.11 -15.26 16.22
CA ASP A 129 1.43 -15.99 15.00
C ASP A 129 0.40 -15.69 13.91
N ILE A 130 0.92 -15.40 12.72
CA ILE A 130 0.13 -15.15 11.49
C ILE A 130 0.82 -15.82 10.29
N VAL A 131 0.12 -15.89 9.17
CA VAL A 131 0.71 -16.29 7.89
C VAL A 131 0.68 -15.10 6.93
N VAL A 132 1.82 -14.76 6.35
CA VAL A 132 1.87 -13.84 5.20
C VAL A 132 1.92 -14.68 3.94
N ALA A 133 0.83 -14.64 3.16
CA ALA A 133 0.64 -15.51 2.01
C ALA A 133 0.73 -14.73 0.69
N GLY A 134 1.67 -15.15 -0.16
CA GLY A 134 1.71 -14.81 -1.57
C GLY A 134 1.01 -15.87 -2.44
N ALA A 135 0.84 -15.56 -3.71
CA ALA A 135 0.32 -16.51 -4.69
C ALA A 135 1.29 -17.70 -4.88
N GLY A 136 0.76 -18.90 -4.99
CA GLY A 136 1.56 -20.14 -5.16
C GLY A 136 1.43 -21.12 -3.99
N GLY A 137 0.69 -20.75 -2.93
CA GLY A 137 0.42 -21.65 -1.80
C GLY A 137 1.55 -21.66 -0.77
N ARG A 138 1.77 -22.79 -0.11
CA ARG A 138 2.64 -22.91 1.06
C ARG A 138 4.10 -22.52 0.79
N SER A 139 4.68 -22.97 -0.32
CA SER A 139 6.06 -22.63 -0.68
C SER A 139 6.26 -21.13 -0.95
N HIS A 140 5.16 -20.38 -1.12
CA HIS A 140 5.13 -18.94 -1.34
C HIS A 140 4.48 -18.20 -0.16
N SER A 141 4.55 -18.77 1.03
CA SER A 141 3.99 -18.18 2.25
C SER A 141 4.98 -18.24 3.39
N VAL A 142 4.91 -17.26 4.27
CA VAL A 142 5.81 -17.12 5.43
C VAL A 142 5.00 -17.31 6.71
N ALA A 143 5.43 -18.24 7.58
CA ALA A 143 5.02 -18.27 8.97
C ALA A 143 5.68 -17.10 9.69
N ALA A 144 4.90 -16.09 10.02
CA ALA A 144 5.37 -14.85 10.60
C ALA A 144 4.65 -14.56 11.92
N HIS A 145 5.07 -13.49 12.59
CA HIS A 145 4.42 -12.98 13.79
C HIS A 145 4.26 -11.46 13.68
N VAL A 146 3.37 -10.92 14.50
CA VAL A 146 3.21 -9.46 14.66
C VAL A 146 4.41 -8.91 15.42
N ALA A 147 5.27 -8.16 14.73
CA ALA A 147 6.49 -7.59 15.31
C ALA A 147 6.26 -6.20 15.94
N ALA A 148 5.36 -5.40 15.36
CA ALA A 148 5.00 -4.09 15.89
C ALA A 148 3.60 -3.65 15.40
N ARG A 149 3.01 -2.70 16.13
CA ARG A 149 1.81 -1.94 15.73
C ARG A 149 2.09 -0.49 16.08
N GLN A 150 2.13 0.37 15.09
CA GLN A 150 2.47 1.78 15.30
C GLN A 150 2.05 2.64 14.10
N PRO A 151 1.97 3.98 14.25
CA PRO A 151 1.77 4.88 13.13
C PRO A 151 2.89 4.72 12.08
N PHE A 152 2.52 4.94 10.81
CA PHE A 152 3.46 4.96 9.70
C PHE A 152 3.22 6.18 8.83
N ALA A 153 4.27 6.90 8.46
CA ALA A 153 4.25 7.97 7.47
C ALA A 153 5.19 7.64 6.31
N GLY A 154 4.64 7.56 5.11
CA GLY A 154 5.39 7.34 3.87
C GLY A 154 5.80 8.67 3.21
N TYR A 155 6.91 8.68 2.49
CA TYR A 155 7.45 9.89 1.86
C TYR A 155 6.53 10.50 0.77
N TRP A 156 5.50 9.78 0.33
CA TRP A 156 4.60 10.17 -0.78
C TRP A 156 3.22 10.70 -0.33
N GLU A 157 3.17 11.46 0.75
CA GLU A 157 1.94 11.99 1.34
C GLU A 157 0.97 10.88 1.80
N TYR A 158 1.49 9.96 2.60
CA TYR A 158 0.76 8.81 3.12
C TYR A 158 0.96 8.68 4.63
N VAL A 159 -0.13 8.48 5.37
CA VAL A 159 -0.11 8.23 6.81
C VAL A 159 -1.17 7.19 7.17
N LEU A 160 -0.74 6.17 7.89
CA LEU A 160 -1.62 5.27 8.63
C LEU A 160 -1.47 5.58 10.13
N ASP A 161 -2.59 5.72 10.82
CA ASP A 161 -2.58 5.92 12.27
C ASP A 161 -2.12 4.67 13.02
N GLU A 162 -2.39 3.51 12.42
CA GLU A 162 -1.91 2.22 12.90
C GLU A 162 -1.58 1.33 11.70
N ALA A 163 -0.31 0.97 11.55
CA ALA A 163 0.17 -0.06 10.63
C ALA A 163 0.61 -1.29 11.43
N ILE A 164 0.50 -2.48 10.85
CA ILE A 164 0.96 -3.73 11.45
C ILE A 164 2.26 -4.13 10.76
N PHE A 165 3.29 -4.41 11.56
CA PHE A 165 4.57 -4.88 11.05
C PHE A 165 4.76 -6.34 11.39
N THR A 166 5.22 -7.13 10.41
CA THR A 166 5.35 -8.58 10.52
C THR A 166 6.75 -9.05 10.22
N ALA A 167 7.22 -10.07 10.94
CA ALA A 167 8.53 -10.70 10.77
C ALA A 167 8.44 -12.23 10.91
N PRO A 168 9.27 -13.00 10.18
CA PRO A 168 10.16 -12.56 9.12
C PRO A 168 9.39 -12.02 7.90
N ALA A 169 10.07 -11.20 7.08
CA ALA A 169 9.44 -10.60 5.91
C ALA A 169 9.16 -11.62 4.81
N HIS A 170 8.01 -11.49 4.16
CA HIS A 170 7.71 -12.15 2.89
C HIS A 170 8.38 -11.36 1.74
N PRO A 171 9.17 -11.99 0.86
CA PRO A 171 9.94 -11.29 -0.17
C PRO A 171 9.06 -10.60 -1.25
N HIS A 172 7.84 -11.12 -1.48
CA HIS A 172 6.87 -10.56 -2.43
C HIS A 172 5.62 -10.06 -1.70
N TRP A 173 5.80 -9.04 -0.88
CA TRP A 173 4.79 -8.49 0.05
C TRP A 173 3.62 -7.78 -0.62
N SER A 174 3.81 -7.24 -1.83
CA SER A 174 2.82 -6.38 -2.50
C SER A 174 1.50 -7.11 -2.70
N GLY A 175 0.46 -6.72 -1.97
CA GLY A 175 -0.85 -7.34 -2.02
C GLY A 175 -0.95 -8.71 -1.34
N ALA A 176 0.09 -9.19 -0.66
CA ALA A 176 0.06 -10.46 0.07
C ALA A 176 -0.96 -10.44 1.21
N ALA A 177 -1.62 -11.57 1.46
CA ALA A 177 -2.59 -11.71 2.53
C ALA A 177 -1.91 -11.88 3.88
N MET A 178 -2.31 -11.12 4.89
CA MET A 178 -2.04 -11.44 6.29
C MET A 178 -3.20 -12.26 6.84
N ILE A 179 -2.95 -13.56 7.09
CA ILE A 179 -3.94 -14.53 7.54
C ILE A 179 -3.77 -14.74 9.04
N GLY A 180 -4.86 -14.58 9.79
CA GLY A 180 -4.90 -14.71 11.23
C GLY A 180 -5.04 -16.15 11.74
N PRO A 181 -5.09 -16.34 13.07
CA PRO A 181 -5.09 -17.66 13.71
C PRO A 181 -6.35 -18.49 13.43
N HIS A 182 -7.42 -17.90 12.91
CA HIS A 182 -8.66 -18.60 12.55
C HIS A 182 -8.86 -18.73 11.03
N GLY A 183 -7.85 -18.40 10.23
CA GLY A 183 -7.91 -18.49 8.77
C GLY A 183 -8.61 -17.32 8.09
N GLU A 184 -8.71 -16.19 8.76
CA GLU A 184 -9.32 -14.96 8.27
C GLU A 184 -8.28 -13.96 7.75
N LEU A 185 -8.68 -13.11 6.81
CA LEU A 185 -7.88 -12.00 6.30
C LEU A 185 -7.85 -10.86 7.31
N LEU A 186 -6.68 -10.49 7.79
CA LEU A 186 -6.47 -9.44 8.79
C LEU A 186 -5.76 -8.20 8.24
N GLY A 187 -5.17 -8.30 7.06
CA GLY A 187 -4.49 -7.18 6.41
C GLY A 187 -3.90 -7.54 5.06
N ILE A 188 -3.41 -6.52 4.37
CA ILE A 188 -2.77 -6.65 3.05
C ILE A 188 -1.37 -6.05 3.10
N GLY A 189 -0.41 -6.77 2.52
CA GLY A 189 0.99 -6.35 2.40
C GLY A 189 1.15 -5.11 1.52
N SER A 190 1.81 -4.10 2.06
CA SER A 190 2.04 -2.82 1.39
C SER A 190 3.50 -2.55 1.12
N LEU A 191 4.37 -2.72 2.11
CA LEU A 191 5.79 -2.36 2.01
C LEU A 191 6.68 -3.43 2.62
N GLN A 192 7.94 -3.42 2.21
CA GLN A 192 9.04 -4.00 2.97
C GLN A 192 9.93 -2.87 3.47
N LEU A 193 10.27 -2.92 4.73
CA LEU A 193 11.12 -1.97 5.41
C LEU A 193 12.27 -2.70 6.08
N GLU A 194 13.33 -1.98 6.41
CA GLU A 194 14.40 -2.49 7.24
C GLU A 194 14.17 -2.07 8.69
N HIS A 195 14.36 -2.98 9.61
CA HIS A 195 14.28 -2.74 11.04
C HIS A 195 15.59 -3.18 11.70
N GLU A 196 16.11 -2.32 12.56
CA GLU A 196 17.29 -2.66 13.36
C GLU A 196 16.94 -3.68 14.44
N VAL A 197 17.60 -4.84 14.39
CA VAL A 197 17.47 -5.87 15.42
C VAL A 197 18.63 -5.78 16.43
N PRO A 198 18.45 -6.32 17.66
CA PRO A 198 19.52 -6.37 18.65
C PRO A 198 20.82 -6.95 18.05
N GLY A 199 21.91 -6.18 18.15
CA GLY A 199 23.20 -6.54 17.54
C GLY A 199 23.55 -5.71 16.30
N GLY A 200 22.78 -4.67 15.95
CA GLY A 200 23.11 -3.66 14.94
C GLY A 200 22.99 -4.16 13.50
N ARG A 201 22.28 -5.26 13.26
CA ARG A 201 21.95 -5.74 11.91
C ARG A 201 20.56 -5.28 11.52
N ALA A 202 20.41 -4.82 10.28
CA ALA A 202 19.10 -4.58 9.69
C ALA A 202 18.46 -5.92 9.27
N ALA A 203 17.19 -6.10 9.57
CA ALA A 203 16.38 -7.22 9.11
C ALA A 203 15.13 -6.71 8.39
N PRO A 204 14.72 -7.33 7.28
CA PRO A 204 13.51 -6.93 6.58
C PRO A 204 12.27 -7.31 7.38
N ILE A 205 11.30 -6.38 7.41
CA ILE A 205 9.95 -6.58 7.93
C ILE A 205 8.93 -6.13 6.89
N ASN A 206 7.73 -6.71 6.93
CA ASN A 206 6.65 -6.19 6.08
C ASN A 206 5.73 -5.27 6.88
N MET A 207 5.24 -4.23 6.19
CA MET A 207 4.15 -3.39 6.68
C MET A 207 2.84 -3.85 6.04
N MET A 208 1.85 -4.13 6.89
CA MET A 208 0.52 -4.56 6.52
C MET A 208 -0.48 -3.44 6.80
N VAL A 209 -1.40 -3.22 5.86
CA VAL A 209 -2.55 -2.33 6.03
C VAL A 209 -3.67 -3.12 6.72
N PRO A 210 -4.16 -2.68 7.89
CA PRO A 210 -5.20 -3.39 8.64
C PRO A 210 -6.51 -3.50 7.85
N ILE A 211 -7.15 -4.67 7.89
CA ILE A 211 -8.35 -4.97 7.09
C ILE A 211 -9.55 -4.09 7.45
N GLU A 212 -9.62 -3.61 8.69
CA GLU A 212 -10.70 -2.73 9.16
C GLU A 212 -10.83 -1.45 8.36
N LEU A 213 -9.73 -0.98 7.78
CA LEU A 213 -9.73 0.23 6.98
C LEU A 213 -10.49 0.07 5.65
N LEU A 214 -10.75 -1.18 5.23
CA LEU A 214 -11.53 -1.45 4.03
C LEU A 214 -13.03 -1.20 4.23
N VAL A 215 -13.57 -1.58 5.39
CA VAL A 215 -15.02 -1.60 5.65
C VAL A 215 -15.70 -0.24 5.34
N PRO A 216 -15.21 0.91 5.82
CA PRO A 216 -15.87 2.20 5.58
C PRO A 216 -15.76 2.72 4.14
N ILE A 217 -14.85 2.17 3.33
CA ILE A 217 -14.57 2.65 1.97
C ILE A 217 -14.98 1.64 0.89
N PHE A 218 -15.41 0.44 1.27
CA PHE A 218 -15.65 -0.67 0.35
C PHE A 218 -16.64 -0.33 -0.77
N ASP A 219 -17.82 0.18 -0.40
CA ASP A 219 -18.86 0.51 -1.39
C ASP A 219 -18.42 1.64 -2.33
N ASP A 220 -17.69 2.62 -1.80
CA ASP A 220 -17.17 3.73 -2.60
C ASP A 220 -16.11 3.24 -3.61
N LEU A 221 -15.28 2.28 -3.20
CA LEU A 221 -14.29 1.65 -4.10
C LEU A 221 -14.96 0.80 -5.18
N VAL A 222 -15.97 0.00 -4.81
CA VAL A 222 -16.74 -0.80 -5.79
C VAL A 222 -17.43 0.09 -6.81
N CYS A 223 -17.93 1.27 -6.39
CA CYS A 223 -18.55 2.25 -7.29
C CYS A 223 -17.51 3.11 -8.05
N GLY A 224 -16.21 2.93 -7.83
CA GLY A 224 -15.16 3.74 -8.46
C GLY A 224 -15.16 5.21 -8.02
N GLN A 225 -15.75 5.53 -6.86
CA GLN A 225 -15.93 6.88 -6.36
C GLN A 225 -15.37 7.08 -4.94
N PRO A 226 -14.04 6.99 -4.75
CA PRO A 226 -13.45 7.26 -3.44
C PRO A 226 -13.79 8.68 -2.99
N LYS A 227 -14.36 8.79 -1.79
CA LYS A 227 -14.89 10.07 -1.24
C LYS A 227 -13.81 10.96 -0.67
N ASP A 228 -12.74 10.40 -0.13
CA ASP A 228 -11.73 11.20 0.53
C ASP A 228 -10.96 12.05 -0.47
N ARG A 229 -10.99 13.35 -0.22
CA ARG A 229 -10.35 14.39 -1.03
C ARG A 229 -9.37 15.15 -0.16
N ARG A 230 -8.13 14.72 -0.14
CA ARG A 230 -7.08 15.44 0.57
C ARG A 230 -6.38 16.44 -0.34
N PRO A 231 -6.06 17.65 0.15
CA PRO A 231 -5.19 18.57 -0.56
C PRO A 231 -3.83 17.88 -0.78
N TRP A 232 -3.37 17.88 -2.02
CA TRP A 232 -2.14 17.23 -2.44
C TRP A 232 -1.13 18.27 -2.90
N LEU A 233 0.12 18.17 -2.44
CA LEU A 233 1.21 19.07 -2.79
C LEU A 233 2.12 18.49 -3.87
N GLY A 234 2.19 17.18 -3.99
CA GLY A 234 3.11 16.49 -4.88
C GLY A 234 4.56 16.59 -4.40
N VAL A 235 4.77 16.61 -3.09
CA VAL A 235 6.09 16.61 -2.46
C VAL A 235 6.42 15.23 -1.92
N PHE A 236 7.62 14.75 -2.19
CA PHE A 236 8.21 13.63 -1.47
C PHE A 236 9.01 14.21 -0.31
N ALA A 237 8.63 13.82 0.91
CA ALA A 237 9.25 14.36 2.12
C ALA A 237 9.72 13.23 3.04
N GLN A 238 10.82 13.43 3.73
CA GLN A 238 11.38 12.49 4.70
C GLN A 238 11.78 13.22 5.98
N GLU A 239 11.75 12.47 7.07
CA GLU A 239 12.30 12.92 8.32
C GLU A 239 13.79 12.51 8.43
N VAL A 240 14.65 13.50 8.53
CA VAL A 240 16.10 13.33 8.65
C VAL A 240 16.57 14.18 9.82
N GLU A 241 17.17 13.56 10.80
CA GLU A 241 17.71 14.23 12.03
C GLU A 241 16.68 15.15 12.71
N GLY A 242 15.41 14.69 12.80
CA GLY A 242 14.32 15.43 13.43
C GLY A 242 13.81 16.64 12.61
N ARG A 243 14.15 16.72 11.32
CA ARG A 243 13.66 17.74 10.38
C ARG A 243 12.93 17.08 9.23
N VAL A 244 11.82 17.65 8.80
CA VAL A 244 11.10 17.21 7.61
C VAL A 244 11.67 17.91 6.38
N LEU A 245 12.31 17.16 5.48
CA LEU A 245 12.95 17.65 4.27
C LEU A 245 12.19 17.24 3.02
N ALA A 246 12.06 18.15 2.06
CA ALA A 246 11.63 17.80 0.71
C ALA A 246 12.78 17.04 0.01
N VAL A 247 12.51 15.78 -0.39
CA VAL A 247 13.51 14.91 -1.04
C VAL A 247 13.19 14.65 -2.51
N GLY A 248 12.08 15.21 -3.01
CA GLY A 248 11.68 15.10 -4.42
C GLY A 248 10.27 15.60 -4.66
N PHE A 249 9.84 15.47 -5.90
CA PHE A 249 8.51 15.94 -6.32
C PHE A 249 7.87 14.97 -7.32
N ALA A 250 6.58 14.83 -7.23
CA ALA A 250 5.77 14.07 -8.17
C ALA A 250 5.52 14.90 -9.44
N GLY A 251 6.36 14.70 -10.45
CA GLY A 251 6.29 15.44 -11.72
C GLY A 251 6.28 16.96 -11.53
N ALA A 252 5.40 17.66 -12.27
CA ALA A 252 5.15 19.10 -12.12
C ALA A 252 4.02 19.37 -11.10
N GLY A 253 4.09 18.76 -9.92
CA GLY A 253 3.12 18.93 -8.84
C GLY A 253 3.04 20.36 -8.28
N PRO A 254 2.03 20.66 -7.45
CA PRO A 254 1.83 22.01 -6.89
C PRO A 254 3.06 22.58 -6.18
N ALA A 255 3.72 21.80 -5.32
CA ALA A 255 4.89 22.27 -4.57
C ALA A 255 6.05 22.68 -5.49
N LYS A 256 6.35 21.86 -6.51
CA LYS A 256 7.40 22.16 -7.50
C LYS A 256 7.08 23.43 -8.29
N ARG A 257 5.81 23.62 -8.71
CA ARG A 257 5.37 24.84 -9.41
C ARG A 257 5.45 26.08 -8.54
N ALA A 258 5.28 25.94 -7.22
CA ALA A 258 5.42 27.04 -6.27
C ALA A 258 6.89 27.38 -5.93
N GLY A 259 7.87 26.68 -6.53
CA GLY A 259 9.29 26.98 -6.36
C GLY A 259 9.96 26.26 -5.19
N MET A 260 9.32 25.27 -4.59
CA MET A 260 10.01 24.36 -3.65
C MET A 260 11.14 23.60 -4.36
N ARG A 261 12.18 23.28 -3.62
CA ARG A 261 13.36 22.53 -4.10
C ARG A 261 13.67 21.38 -3.17
N GLU A 262 14.36 20.40 -3.70
CA GLU A 262 14.97 19.34 -2.89
C GLU A 262 15.95 19.95 -1.89
N GLY A 263 15.91 19.45 -0.64
CA GLY A 263 16.68 19.98 0.47
C GLY A 263 15.95 21.06 1.29
N ASP A 264 14.84 21.63 0.82
CA ASP A 264 14.04 22.55 1.63
C ASP A 264 13.54 21.86 2.89
N ALA A 265 13.83 22.43 4.06
CA ALA A 265 13.29 21.96 5.31
C ALA A 265 11.94 22.63 5.60
N ILE A 266 10.94 21.82 5.90
CA ILE A 266 9.57 22.28 6.16
C ILE A 266 9.44 22.58 7.66
N LEU A 267 9.38 23.87 8.00
CA LEU A 267 9.37 24.33 9.40
C LEU A 267 7.97 24.48 9.97
N ALA A 268 7.02 24.95 9.14
CA ALA A 268 5.64 25.17 9.60
C ALA A 268 4.63 25.06 8.43
N VAL A 269 3.41 24.69 8.76
CA VAL A 269 2.21 24.75 7.91
C VAL A 269 1.20 25.68 8.57
N ASP A 270 0.74 26.69 7.85
CA ASP A 270 -0.21 27.70 8.36
C ASP A 270 0.19 28.23 9.74
N GLY A 271 1.45 28.65 9.88
CA GLY A 271 2.04 29.17 11.11
C GLY A 271 2.28 28.15 12.23
N ARG A 272 1.85 26.89 12.07
CA ARG A 272 2.01 25.82 13.07
C ARG A 272 3.26 25.02 12.80
N LYS A 273 4.15 24.94 13.79
CA LYS A 273 5.42 24.20 13.68
C LYS A 273 5.20 22.74 13.26
N VAL A 274 6.00 22.25 12.32
CA VAL A 274 6.09 20.83 11.94
C VAL A 274 7.11 20.16 12.85
N GLU A 275 6.72 19.04 13.47
CA GLU A 275 7.57 18.29 14.40
C GLU A 275 8.04 16.97 13.78
N ASP A 276 7.19 16.34 12.99
CA ASP A 276 7.43 15.07 12.31
C ASP A 276 6.73 15.02 10.94
N LEU A 277 7.01 13.97 10.17
CA LEU A 277 6.47 13.78 8.83
C LEU A 277 4.94 13.59 8.84
N ALA A 278 4.42 12.81 9.78
CA ALA A 278 2.97 12.58 9.90
C ALA A 278 2.24 13.88 10.27
N GLY A 279 2.79 14.65 11.17
CA GLY A 279 2.28 15.97 11.58
C GLY A 279 2.28 16.96 10.42
N PHE A 280 3.31 16.96 9.59
CA PHE A 280 3.33 17.75 8.35
C PHE A 280 2.11 17.44 7.47
N TYR A 281 1.91 16.18 7.10
CA TYR A 281 0.81 15.80 6.24
C TYR A 281 -0.56 16.07 6.85
N ARG A 282 -0.76 15.71 8.13
CA ARG A 282 -2.03 15.97 8.82
C ARG A 282 -2.37 17.46 8.88
N ARG A 283 -1.37 18.34 9.07
CA ARG A 283 -1.59 19.81 9.04
C ARG A 283 -2.02 20.29 7.66
N VAL A 284 -1.38 19.79 6.59
CA VAL A 284 -1.78 20.10 5.22
C VAL A 284 -3.21 19.65 4.96
N TRP A 285 -3.56 18.41 5.30
CA TRP A 285 -4.90 17.85 5.08
C TRP A 285 -5.99 18.54 5.91
N ALA A 286 -5.66 19.05 7.08
CA ALA A 286 -6.59 19.77 7.94
C ALA A 286 -6.99 21.15 7.39
N LEU A 287 -6.30 21.68 6.36
CA LEU A 287 -6.64 22.96 5.75
C LEU A 287 -7.89 22.92 4.87
N GLY A 288 -8.31 21.71 4.44
CA GLY A 288 -9.55 21.55 3.67
C GLY A 288 -9.42 20.64 2.46
N GLU A 289 -10.18 20.95 1.41
CA GLU A 289 -10.22 20.17 0.17
C GLU A 289 -9.14 20.60 -0.83
N PRO A 290 -8.87 19.79 -1.90
CA PRO A 290 -8.01 20.18 -3.00
C PRO A 290 -8.39 21.54 -3.59
N GLY A 291 -7.37 22.38 -3.83
CA GLY A 291 -7.51 23.76 -4.23
C GLY A 291 -7.30 24.76 -3.09
N VAL A 292 -7.23 24.28 -1.84
CA VAL A 292 -6.93 25.15 -0.70
C VAL A 292 -5.50 25.69 -0.80
N ASN A 293 -5.30 26.93 -0.33
CA ASN A 293 -3.98 27.52 -0.20
C ASN A 293 -3.27 26.96 1.05
N VAL A 294 -2.04 26.50 0.87
CA VAL A 294 -1.21 25.89 1.92
C VAL A 294 0.00 26.79 2.15
N PRO A 295 -0.01 27.64 3.19
CA PRO A 295 1.14 28.45 3.57
C PRO A 295 2.19 27.56 4.22
N LEU A 296 3.39 27.49 3.65
CA LEU A 296 4.53 26.79 4.22
C LEU A 296 5.62 27.78 4.60
N ARG A 297 6.24 27.58 5.76
CA ARG A 297 7.50 28.21 6.14
C ARG A 297 8.62 27.21 5.93
N LEU A 298 9.57 27.60 5.10
CA LEU A 298 10.69 26.75 4.67
C LEU A 298 12.02 27.34 5.13
N ASP A 299 13.02 26.46 5.30
CA ASP A 299 14.43 26.83 5.46
C ASP A 299 15.21 26.19 4.30
N ARG A 300 15.91 27.03 3.55
CA ARG A 300 16.80 26.64 2.46
C ARG A 300 18.19 27.15 2.77
N GLU A 301 19.10 26.27 3.19
CA GLU A 301 20.50 26.61 3.49
C GLU A 301 20.68 27.78 4.50
N GLY A 302 19.75 27.90 5.45
CA GLY A 302 19.74 28.94 6.47
C GLY A 302 18.85 30.14 6.14
N ASP A 303 18.38 30.27 4.90
CA ASP A 303 17.41 31.29 4.52
C ASP A 303 15.99 30.83 4.81
N VAL A 304 15.31 31.53 5.69
CA VAL A 304 13.92 31.23 6.10
C VAL A 304 12.95 32.13 5.32
N PHE A 305 12.02 31.51 4.62
CA PHE A 305 11.03 32.22 3.80
C PHE A 305 9.67 31.52 3.85
N GLU A 306 8.63 32.19 3.35
CA GLU A 306 7.28 31.64 3.21
C GLU A 306 6.97 31.39 1.74
N VAL A 307 6.28 30.30 1.46
CA VAL A 307 5.70 29.97 0.17
C VAL A 307 4.25 29.59 0.32
N ASN A 308 3.42 30.08 -0.58
CA ASN A 308 2.00 29.74 -0.64
C ASN A 308 1.76 28.76 -1.78
N ILE A 309 1.25 27.57 -1.50
CA ILE A 309 1.00 26.52 -2.47
C ILE A 309 -0.50 26.33 -2.63
N THR A 310 -1.04 26.55 -3.80
CA THR A 310 -2.40 26.10 -4.13
C THR A 310 -2.35 24.60 -4.33
N SER A 311 -2.96 23.83 -3.41
CA SER A 311 -2.98 22.37 -3.44
C SER A 311 -3.72 21.83 -4.67
N GLY A 312 -3.39 20.62 -5.08
CA GLY A 312 -4.05 19.92 -6.18
C GLY A 312 -4.95 18.78 -5.73
N ASP A 313 -5.79 18.30 -6.64
CA ASP A 313 -6.40 16.97 -6.54
C ASP A 313 -5.50 15.98 -7.29
N ARG A 314 -4.84 15.06 -6.56
CA ARG A 314 -3.94 14.06 -7.14
C ARG A 314 -4.59 13.25 -8.27
N ARG A 315 -5.90 12.95 -8.17
CA ARG A 315 -6.65 12.19 -9.16
C ARG A 315 -6.71 12.86 -10.54
N ARG A 316 -6.54 14.19 -10.61
CA ARG A 316 -6.50 14.92 -11.90
C ARG A 316 -5.19 14.72 -12.67
N PHE A 317 -4.17 14.19 -12.02
CA PHE A 317 -2.88 13.87 -12.64
C PHE A 317 -2.84 12.44 -13.14
N LEU A 318 -3.73 11.58 -12.64
CA LEU A 318 -3.78 10.16 -13.00
C LEU A 318 -4.58 9.97 -14.29
N LYS A 319 -4.12 9.03 -15.11
CA LYS A 319 -4.88 8.57 -16.27
C LYS A 319 -6.13 7.82 -15.80
N LYS A 320 -7.23 8.09 -16.48
CA LYS A 320 -8.44 7.30 -16.31
C LYS A 320 -8.36 6.04 -17.16
N PRO A 321 -8.86 4.89 -16.68
CA PRO A 321 -8.98 3.71 -17.51
C PRO A 321 -9.73 4.05 -18.82
N ARG A 322 -9.20 3.59 -19.95
CA ARG A 322 -9.92 3.68 -21.22
C ARG A 322 -10.80 2.45 -21.33
N TYR A 323 -12.11 2.67 -21.35
CA TYR A 323 -13.06 1.62 -21.70
C TYR A 323 -13.02 1.45 -23.21
N HIS A 324 -12.64 0.27 -23.67
CA HIS A 324 -12.74 -0.16 -25.08
C HIS A 324 -13.91 -1.07 -25.28
#